data_93776f18eab0ae1ea42abbae3e58c3e3
#
_entry.id   93776f18eab0ae1ea42abbae3e58c3e3
#
_cell.length_a   1.000
_cell.length_b   1.000
_cell.length_c   1.000
_cell.angle_alpha   90.00
_cell.angle_beta   90.00
_cell.angle_gamma   90.00
#
_symmetry.space_group_name_H-M   'P 1'
#
loop_
_entity.id
_entity.type
_entity.pdbx_description
1 polymer ?
#
loop_
_entity_poly.entity_id
_entity_poly.type
_entity_poly.pdbx_seq_one_letter_code
_entity_poly.pdbx_strand_id
1 'polypeptide(L)'
;IISMQRGGASKDAWVLTNGPVSEFTMLKPSVGVRDLVRAGANLTSRVVENLFWLGRYSERFDNSARMLRVALSRVVEAGGAKTPAVASAMELALLLGILPKPEEDEPVVEGSDHVLLEAIYDPKQPGSLAGNIRSLMWSATHVRERLSLDHWHSLNRLQRELQAALKTHPTLTEAIAFLDRVLGVSSSLTGFAMDNMTRD
;
A
#
# COMPACT_ATOMS: atom_id res chain seq x y z
N ILE A 1 -14.83 -10.73 7.74
CA ILE A 1 -15.42 -9.82 8.75
C ILE A 1 -16.60 -9.13 8.09
N ILE A 2 -17.80 -9.33 8.64
CA ILE A 2 -19.03 -8.69 8.15
C ILE A 2 -19.10 -7.31 8.79
N SER A 3 -19.09 -6.26 7.96
CA SER A 3 -19.23 -4.87 8.44
C SER A 3 -20.67 -4.41 8.25
N MET A 4 -21.36 -4.10 9.33
CA MET A 4 -22.71 -3.53 9.30
C MET A 4 -22.75 -2.17 8.58
N GLN A 5 -21.65 -1.41 8.60
CA GLN A 5 -21.53 -0.12 7.91
C GLN A 5 -21.54 -0.24 6.38
N ARG A 6 -21.33 -1.44 5.83
CA ARG A 6 -21.38 -1.73 4.39
C ARG A 6 -22.56 -2.57 3.98
N GLY A 7 -23.67 -2.51 4.74
CA GLY A 7 -24.88 -3.26 4.44
C GLY A 7 -24.84 -4.74 4.80
N GLY A 8 -23.85 -5.17 5.61
CA GLY A 8 -23.84 -6.51 6.17
C GLY A 8 -24.93 -6.67 7.23
N ALA A 9 -25.56 -7.83 7.26
CA ALA A 9 -26.53 -8.21 8.28
C ALA A 9 -26.11 -9.52 8.95
N SER A 10 -26.39 -9.65 10.23
CA SER A 10 -26.26 -10.91 10.97
C SER A 10 -27.63 -11.57 11.09
N LYS A 11 -27.66 -12.89 11.01
CA LYS A 11 -28.83 -13.71 11.29
C LYS A 11 -28.44 -14.81 12.25
N ASP A 12 -29.28 -15.02 13.26
CA ASP A 12 -29.16 -16.16 14.15
C ASP A 12 -29.85 -17.38 13.52
N ALA A 13 -29.17 -18.52 13.58
CA ALA A 13 -29.72 -19.80 13.18
C ALA A 13 -29.87 -20.70 14.40
N TRP A 14 -31.07 -21.19 14.62
CA TRP A 14 -31.41 -22.12 15.72
C TRP A 14 -31.60 -23.53 15.17
N VAL A 15 -30.89 -24.50 15.70
CA VAL A 15 -31.07 -25.91 15.37
C VAL A 15 -31.72 -26.59 16.57
N LEU A 16 -32.92 -27.07 16.37
CA LEU A 16 -33.64 -27.83 17.39
C LEU A 16 -33.15 -29.27 17.42
N THR A 17 -32.85 -29.77 18.59
CA THR A 17 -32.45 -31.17 18.82
C THR A 17 -33.38 -31.81 19.84
N ASN A 18 -33.63 -33.12 19.69
CA ASN A 18 -34.44 -33.91 20.61
C ASN A 18 -33.61 -34.61 21.71
N GLY A 19 -32.35 -34.26 21.85
CA GLY A 19 -31.40 -34.89 22.78
C GLY A 19 -30.37 -33.88 23.31
N PRO A 20 -29.43 -34.36 24.15
CA PRO A 20 -28.39 -33.49 24.68
C PRO A 20 -27.56 -32.90 23.54
N VAL A 21 -27.33 -31.60 23.64
CA VAL A 21 -26.54 -30.86 22.64
C VAL A 21 -25.07 -31.18 22.82
N SER A 22 -24.37 -31.49 21.72
CA SER A 22 -22.92 -31.66 21.75
C SER A 22 -22.27 -30.31 22.07
N GLU A 23 -21.40 -30.28 23.06
CA GLU A 23 -20.58 -29.12 23.41
C GLU A 23 -19.37 -28.93 22.47
N PHE A 24 -19.28 -29.76 21.40
CA PHE A 24 -18.21 -29.62 20.42
C PHE A 24 -18.29 -28.26 19.75
N THR A 25 -17.23 -27.49 19.83
CA THR A 25 -17.07 -26.21 19.18
C THR A 25 -15.76 -26.15 18.41
N MET A 26 -15.80 -25.61 17.21
CA MET A 26 -14.60 -25.26 16.43
C MET A 26 -14.04 -23.88 16.82
N LEU A 27 -14.74 -23.14 17.69
CA LEU A 27 -14.23 -21.90 18.24
C LEU A 27 -13.04 -22.20 19.15
N LYS A 28 -12.02 -21.37 19.11
CA LYS A 28 -10.95 -21.44 20.10
C LYS A 28 -11.54 -21.27 21.49
N PRO A 29 -11.07 -22.03 22.49
CA PRO A 29 -11.55 -21.88 23.86
C PRO A 29 -11.45 -20.41 24.28
N SER A 30 -12.43 -19.95 25.05
CA SER A 30 -12.43 -18.56 25.55
C SER A 30 -11.12 -18.30 26.31
N VAL A 31 -10.39 -17.30 25.87
CA VAL A 31 -9.12 -16.90 26.50
C VAL A 31 -9.42 -16.45 27.93
N GLY A 32 -8.90 -17.15 28.89
CA GLY A 32 -9.04 -16.79 30.31
C GLY A 32 -8.23 -15.54 30.64
N VAL A 33 -8.59 -14.85 31.73
CA VAL A 33 -7.86 -13.64 32.18
C VAL A 33 -6.36 -13.89 32.35
N ARG A 34 -5.96 -15.11 32.74
CA ARG A 34 -4.56 -15.54 32.87
C ARG A 34 -3.81 -15.64 31.53
N ASP A 35 -4.53 -15.97 30.46
CA ASP A 35 -3.96 -16.07 29.12
C ASP A 35 -3.80 -14.65 28.50
N LEU A 36 -4.69 -13.73 28.87
CA LEU A 36 -4.58 -12.30 28.50
C LEU A 36 -3.35 -11.63 29.13
N VAL A 37 -3.00 -12.02 30.34
CA VAL A 37 -1.80 -11.50 31.04
C VAL A 37 -0.51 -12.10 30.49
N ARG A 38 -0.53 -13.37 30.04
CA ARG A 38 0.63 -14.05 29.44
C ARG A 38 0.91 -13.63 28.01
N ALA A 39 -0.12 -13.31 27.26
CA ALA A 39 0.02 -12.98 25.85
C ALA A 39 0.43 -11.54 25.59
N GLY A 40 0.99 -10.77 26.48
CA GLY A 40 1.59 -9.40 26.28
C GLY A 40 1.18 -8.55 25.05
N ALA A 41 0.38 -9.11 24.17
CA ALA A 41 -0.04 -8.63 22.88
C ALA A 41 -1.56 -8.64 22.77
N ASN A 42 -2.25 -7.83 23.59
CA ASN A 42 -3.65 -7.48 23.31
C ASN A 42 -3.73 -6.62 22.06
N LEU A 43 -3.46 -7.24 20.90
CA LEU A 43 -3.73 -6.62 19.61
C LEU A 43 -5.24 -6.66 19.39
N THR A 44 -5.87 -5.51 19.43
CA THR A 44 -7.26 -5.38 19.02
C THR A 44 -7.37 -5.73 17.53
N SER A 45 -8.51 -6.29 17.10
CA SER A 45 -8.75 -6.61 15.67
C SER A 45 -8.48 -5.40 14.77
N ARG A 46 -8.76 -4.20 15.25
CA ARG A 46 -8.50 -2.95 14.53
C ARG A 46 -7.01 -2.68 14.32
N VAL A 47 -6.18 -2.97 15.33
CA VAL A 47 -4.72 -2.82 15.21
C VAL A 47 -4.18 -3.85 14.22
N VAL A 48 -4.62 -5.11 14.31
CA VAL A 48 -4.23 -6.18 13.37
C VAL A 48 -4.60 -5.80 11.94
N GLU A 49 -5.81 -5.31 11.72
CA GLU A 49 -6.26 -4.86 10.39
C GLU A 49 -5.39 -3.71 9.86
N ASN A 50 -5.11 -2.70 10.67
CA ASN A 50 -4.29 -1.58 10.23
C ASN A 50 -2.82 -1.98 9.99
N LEU A 51 -2.25 -2.92 10.75
CA LEU A 51 -0.92 -3.48 10.49
C LEU A 51 -0.90 -4.27 9.17
N PHE A 52 -1.94 -5.05 8.89
CA PHE A 52 -2.09 -5.74 7.60
C PHE A 52 -2.11 -4.74 6.43
N TRP A 53 -2.92 -3.69 6.54
CA TRP A 53 -3.00 -2.66 5.50
C TRP A 53 -1.73 -1.85 5.39
N LEU A 54 -1.03 -1.57 6.50
CA LEU A 54 0.29 -0.94 6.48
C LEU A 54 1.28 -1.76 5.64
N GLY A 55 1.35 -3.07 5.87
CA GLY A 55 2.18 -3.97 5.07
C GLY A 55 1.79 -3.99 3.59
N ARG A 56 0.50 -4.11 3.29
CA ARG A 56 -0.01 -4.10 1.91
C ARG A 56 0.28 -2.80 1.16
N TYR A 57 0.12 -1.65 1.83
CA TYR A 57 0.42 -0.38 1.19
C TYR A 57 1.93 -0.13 1.08
N SER A 58 2.75 -0.63 2.01
CA SER A 58 4.21 -0.61 1.89
C SER A 58 4.68 -1.40 0.66
N GLU A 59 4.13 -2.59 0.44
CA GLU A 59 4.43 -3.43 -0.73
C GLU A 59 3.98 -2.77 -2.04
N ARG A 60 2.75 -2.27 -2.08
CA ARG A 60 2.24 -1.55 -3.27
C ARG A 60 3.08 -0.32 -3.60
N PHE A 61 3.41 0.45 -2.59
CA PHE A 61 4.25 1.64 -2.70
C PHE A 61 5.63 1.30 -3.29
N ASP A 62 6.31 0.27 -2.77
CA ASP A 62 7.61 -0.17 -3.27
C ASP A 62 7.53 -0.64 -4.73
N ASN A 63 6.59 -1.52 -5.04
CA ASN A 63 6.43 -2.07 -6.38
C ASN A 63 6.04 -0.98 -7.41
N SER A 64 5.12 -0.07 -7.04
CA SER A 64 4.74 1.05 -7.91
C SER A 64 5.93 1.99 -8.16
N ALA A 65 6.71 2.31 -7.12
CA ALA A 65 7.88 3.17 -7.28
C ALA A 65 8.95 2.55 -8.18
N ARG A 66 9.23 1.25 -8.05
CA ARG A 66 10.15 0.51 -8.92
C ARG A 66 9.70 0.51 -10.38
N MET A 67 8.42 0.20 -10.60
CA MET A 67 7.86 0.14 -11.95
C MET A 67 7.87 1.52 -12.63
N LEU A 68 7.39 2.55 -11.92
CA LEU A 68 7.38 3.92 -12.42
C LEU A 68 8.80 4.45 -12.71
N ARG A 69 9.77 4.12 -11.87
CA ARG A 69 11.18 4.46 -12.09
C ARG A 69 11.70 3.85 -13.38
N VAL A 70 11.44 2.55 -13.61
CA VAL A 70 11.86 1.86 -14.83
C VAL A 70 11.18 2.46 -16.05
N ALA A 71 9.85 2.65 -16.02
CA ALA A 71 9.10 3.21 -17.13
C ALA A 71 9.60 4.63 -17.49
N LEU A 72 9.76 5.48 -16.48
CA LEU A 72 10.22 6.87 -16.66
C LEU A 72 11.66 6.93 -17.20
N SER A 73 12.55 6.04 -16.72
CA SER A 73 13.91 5.95 -17.25
C SER A 73 13.91 5.58 -18.74
N ARG A 74 13.05 4.64 -19.17
CA ARG A 74 12.94 4.25 -20.58
C ARG A 74 12.40 5.40 -21.46
N VAL A 75 11.45 6.18 -20.95
CA VAL A 75 10.93 7.36 -21.65
C VAL A 75 12.02 8.41 -21.83
N VAL A 76 12.79 8.69 -20.77
CA VAL A 76 13.91 9.65 -20.83
C VAL A 76 15.03 9.18 -21.77
N GLU A 77 15.44 7.91 -21.68
CA GLU A 77 16.44 7.32 -22.56
C GLU A 77 16.03 7.33 -24.04
N ALA A 78 14.74 7.16 -24.31
CA ALA A 78 14.18 7.19 -25.66
C ALA A 78 14.11 8.61 -26.26
N GLY A 79 14.24 9.67 -25.45
CA GLY A 79 14.18 11.05 -25.91
C GLY A 79 12.86 11.42 -26.61
N GLY A 80 11.75 10.82 -26.19
CA GLY A 80 10.42 10.97 -26.80
C GLY A 80 10.14 10.01 -27.96
N ALA A 81 11.10 9.14 -28.34
CA ALA A 81 10.89 8.14 -29.40
C ALA A 81 10.02 6.98 -28.90
N LYS A 82 9.15 6.49 -29.80
CA LYS A 82 8.34 5.27 -29.53
C LYS A 82 9.22 4.04 -29.72
N THR A 83 9.79 3.53 -28.64
CA THR A 83 10.62 2.29 -28.66
C THR A 83 9.86 1.09 -28.10
N PRO A 84 10.19 -0.14 -28.50
CA PRO A 84 9.59 -1.33 -27.91
C PRO A 84 9.77 -1.40 -26.39
N ALA A 85 10.88 -0.88 -25.86
CA ALA A 85 11.16 -0.86 -24.43
C ALA A 85 10.20 0.06 -23.68
N VAL A 86 9.87 1.23 -24.23
CA VAL A 86 8.85 2.15 -23.68
C VAL A 86 7.48 1.49 -23.73
N ALA A 87 7.10 0.91 -24.88
CA ALA A 87 5.80 0.25 -25.05
C ALA A 87 5.62 -0.89 -24.02
N SER A 88 6.61 -1.77 -23.86
CA SER A 88 6.56 -2.88 -22.91
C SER A 88 6.49 -2.38 -21.45
N ALA A 89 7.21 -1.31 -21.12
CA ALA A 89 7.16 -0.74 -19.78
C ALA A 89 5.78 -0.12 -19.46
N MET A 90 5.17 0.57 -20.42
CA MET A 90 3.83 1.14 -20.28
C MET A 90 2.77 0.06 -20.17
N GLU A 91 2.82 -0.99 -21.01
CA GLU A 91 1.92 -2.12 -20.94
C GLU A 91 2.00 -2.84 -19.59
N LEU A 92 3.20 -3.08 -19.07
CA LEU A 92 3.39 -3.68 -17.76
C LEU A 92 2.81 -2.82 -16.64
N ALA A 93 2.99 -1.51 -16.69
CA ALA A 93 2.43 -0.59 -15.72
C ALA A 93 0.88 -0.57 -15.75
N LEU A 94 0.28 -0.72 -16.94
CA LEU A 94 -1.16 -0.91 -17.12
C LEU A 94 -1.65 -2.24 -16.52
N LEU A 95 -0.97 -3.34 -16.82
CA LEU A 95 -1.31 -4.67 -16.28
C LEU A 95 -1.25 -4.71 -14.75
N LEU A 96 -0.31 -3.99 -14.15
CA LEU A 96 -0.17 -3.86 -12.70
C LEU A 96 -1.18 -2.88 -12.07
N GLY A 97 -2.01 -2.22 -12.87
CA GLY A 97 -3.00 -1.25 -12.40
C GLY A 97 -2.38 0.03 -11.82
N ILE A 98 -1.15 0.36 -12.22
CA ILE A 98 -0.45 1.60 -11.84
C ILE A 98 -0.91 2.74 -12.74
N LEU A 99 -1.10 2.45 -14.02
CA LEU A 99 -1.68 3.37 -14.99
C LEU A 99 -3.17 3.10 -15.17
N PRO A 100 -3.98 4.13 -15.48
CA PRO A 100 -5.37 3.94 -15.86
C PRO A 100 -5.45 3.19 -17.20
N LYS A 101 -6.53 2.45 -17.40
CA LYS A 101 -6.79 1.89 -18.73
C LYS A 101 -7.06 3.03 -19.69
N PRO A 102 -6.42 3.05 -20.88
CA PRO A 102 -6.74 4.03 -21.91
C PRO A 102 -8.20 3.90 -22.32
N GLU A 103 -8.82 5.01 -22.72
CA GLU A 103 -10.12 4.96 -23.40
C GLU A 103 -9.95 4.24 -24.76
N GLU A 104 -11.04 3.60 -25.23
CA GLU A 104 -11.03 2.87 -26.50
C GLU A 104 -10.56 3.81 -27.61
N ASP A 105 -9.41 3.51 -28.25
CA ASP A 105 -8.74 4.23 -29.34
C ASP A 105 -7.55 5.17 -28.99
N GLU A 106 -7.17 5.36 -27.73
CA GLU A 106 -5.95 6.11 -27.43
C GLU A 106 -4.70 5.23 -27.44
N PRO A 107 -3.67 5.57 -28.24
CA PRO A 107 -2.41 4.81 -28.21
C PRO A 107 -1.68 5.03 -26.88
N VAL A 108 -1.42 3.96 -26.17
CA VAL A 108 -0.77 3.91 -24.82
C VAL A 108 0.58 4.66 -24.75
N VAL A 109 1.15 5.02 -25.87
CA VAL A 109 2.49 5.63 -25.96
C VAL A 109 2.45 7.15 -26.20
N GLU A 110 1.31 7.71 -26.64
CA GLU A 110 1.17 9.16 -26.78
C GLU A 110 0.98 9.81 -25.41
N GLY A 111 1.82 10.79 -25.07
CA GLY A 111 1.80 11.46 -23.78
C GLY A 111 2.31 10.61 -22.61
N SER A 112 3.13 9.60 -22.86
CA SER A 112 3.65 8.68 -21.84
C SER A 112 4.34 9.37 -20.67
N ASP A 113 4.98 10.51 -20.89
CA ASP A 113 5.58 11.36 -19.86
C ASP A 113 4.53 11.94 -18.91
N HIS A 114 3.46 12.52 -19.44
CA HIS A 114 2.37 13.10 -18.67
C HIS A 114 1.65 12.03 -17.85
N VAL A 115 1.27 10.92 -18.47
CA VAL A 115 0.59 9.80 -17.80
C VAL A 115 1.42 9.21 -16.67
N LEU A 116 2.75 9.11 -16.84
CA LEU A 116 3.66 8.65 -15.78
C LEU A 116 3.78 9.66 -14.65
N LEU A 117 3.83 10.97 -14.95
CA LEU A 117 3.84 11.99 -13.90
C LEU A 117 2.53 12.01 -13.11
N GLU A 118 1.38 11.85 -13.76
CA GLU A 118 0.10 11.70 -13.07
C GLU A 118 0.08 10.46 -12.18
N ALA A 119 0.56 9.31 -12.67
CA ALA A 119 0.66 8.08 -11.88
C ALA A 119 1.59 8.21 -10.66
N ILE A 120 2.54 9.14 -10.69
CA ILE A 120 3.39 9.44 -9.53
C ILE A 120 2.68 10.41 -8.58
N TYR A 121 2.12 11.50 -9.09
CA TYR A 121 1.78 12.67 -8.29
C TYR A 121 0.29 12.89 -8.06
N ASP A 122 -0.63 12.38 -8.90
CA ASP A 122 -2.06 12.59 -8.68
C ASP A 122 -2.62 11.66 -7.60
N PRO A 123 -2.98 12.18 -6.40
CA PRO A 123 -3.52 11.35 -5.32
C PRO A 123 -4.97 10.88 -5.59
N LYS A 124 -5.62 11.39 -6.63
CA LYS A 124 -6.99 10.99 -7.01
C LYS A 124 -6.99 9.82 -7.96
N GLN A 125 -5.92 9.63 -8.72
CA GLN A 125 -5.79 8.51 -9.64
C GLN A 125 -5.68 7.20 -8.86
N PRO A 126 -6.56 6.21 -9.09
CA PRO A 126 -6.46 4.89 -8.49
C PRO A 126 -5.11 4.22 -8.84
N GLY A 127 -4.44 3.66 -7.87
CA GLY A 127 -3.15 3.00 -8.07
C GLY A 127 -1.92 3.92 -8.09
N SER A 128 -2.10 5.25 -8.11
CA SER A 128 -1.00 6.19 -8.12
C SER A 128 -0.08 6.04 -6.90
N LEU A 129 1.19 6.44 -7.08
CA LEU A 129 2.16 6.43 -5.98
C LEU A 129 1.75 7.37 -4.85
N ALA A 130 1.27 8.57 -5.18
CA ALA A 130 0.76 9.54 -4.21
C ALA A 130 -0.44 8.99 -3.42
N GLY A 131 -1.36 8.29 -4.08
CA GLY A 131 -2.48 7.60 -3.44
C GLY A 131 -2.04 6.49 -2.49
N ASN A 132 -1.05 5.69 -2.91
CA ASN A 132 -0.47 4.63 -2.09
C ASN A 132 0.25 5.20 -0.85
N ILE A 133 1.03 6.27 -0.99
CA ILE A 133 1.69 6.96 0.12
C ILE A 133 0.65 7.51 1.11
N ARG A 134 -0.43 8.11 0.64
CA ARG A 134 -1.52 8.59 1.50
C ARG A 134 -2.17 7.46 2.29
N SER A 135 -2.44 6.33 1.66
CA SER A 135 -3.05 5.16 2.30
C SER A 135 -2.09 4.51 3.31
N LEU A 136 -0.79 4.47 2.97
CA LEU A 136 0.28 4.03 3.87
C LEU A 136 0.33 4.89 5.14
N MET A 137 0.35 6.21 4.98
CA MET A 137 0.35 7.17 6.10
C MET A 137 -0.91 7.05 6.96
N TRP A 138 -2.06 6.87 6.34
CA TRP A 138 -3.31 6.67 7.06
C TRP A 138 -3.25 5.42 7.95
N SER A 139 -2.84 4.29 7.40
CA SER A 139 -2.68 3.04 8.16
C SER A 139 -1.64 3.18 9.28
N ALA A 140 -0.49 3.80 8.98
CA ALA A 140 0.59 4.05 9.94
C ALA A 140 0.13 4.90 11.14
N THR A 141 -0.69 5.92 10.90
CA THR A 141 -1.23 6.78 11.97
C THR A 141 -2.07 5.97 12.96
N HIS A 142 -2.82 4.97 12.48
CA HIS A 142 -3.69 4.13 13.33
C HIS A 142 -2.93 3.07 14.15
N VAL A 143 -1.65 2.85 13.85
CA VAL A 143 -0.77 1.92 14.57
C VAL A 143 0.50 2.60 15.05
N ARG A 144 0.45 3.92 15.23
CA ARG A 144 1.61 4.76 15.56
C ARG A 144 2.41 4.25 16.75
N GLU A 145 1.73 3.75 17.78
CA GLU A 145 2.32 3.20 19.01
C GLU A 145 3.07 1.87 18.79
N ARG A 146 2.89 1.23 17.63
CA ARG A 146 3.57 -0.01 17.24
C ARG A 146 4.77 0.22 16.32
N LEU A 147 4.97 1.46 15.87
CA LEU A 147 6.07 1.82 14.99
C LEU A 147 7.22 2.41 15.82
N SER A 148 8.46 2.05 15.46
CA SER A 148 9.63 2.73 16.01
C SER A 148 9.63 4.21 15.63
N LEU A 149 10.38 5.00 16.38
CA LEU A 149 10.51 6.44 16.11
C LEU A 149 11.12 6.68 14.72
N ASP A 150 12.13 5.90 14.35
CA ASP A 150 12.81 6.00 13.06
C ASP A 150 11.91 5.62 11.89
N HIS A 151 11.09 4.58 12.07
CA HIS A 151 10.06 4.21 11.10
C HIS A 151 9.09 5.37 10.86
N TRP A 152 8.60 5.97 11.94
CA TRP A 152 7.69 7.11 11.87
C TRP A 152 8.32 8.35 11.23
N HIS A 153 9.57 8.66 11.57
CA HIS A 153 10.32 9.76 10.96
C HIS A 153 10.51 9.56 9.45
N SER A 154 10.80 8.33 9.02
CA SER A 154 10.96 8.00 7.60
C SER A 154 9.66 8.17 6.83
N LEU A 155 8.52 7.73 7.38
CA LEU A 155 7.20 7.95 6.79
C LEU A 155 6.85 9.43 6.68
N ASN A 156 7.08 10.21 7.73
CA ASN A 156 6.81 11.66 7.70
C ASN A 156 7.73 12.39 6.72
N ARG A 157 8.98 11.95 6.56
CA ARG A 157 9.90 12.49 5.57
C ARG A 157 9.36 12.26 4.15
N LEU A 158 8.94 11.01 3.86
CA LEU A 158 8.34 10.65 2.58
C LEU A 158 7.12 11.53 2.26
N GLN A 159 6.22 11.70 3.22
CA GLN A 159 5.04 12.56 3.03
C GLN A 159 5.42 14.02 2.73
N ARG A 160 6.41 14.57 3.42
CA ARG A 160 6.88 15.95 3.17
C ARG A 160 7.53 16.09 1.81
N GLU A 161 8.30 15.12 1.35
CA GLU A 161 8.92 15.12 0.02
C GLU A 161 7.85 15.08 -1.08
N LEU A 162 6.82 14.23 -0.93
CA LEU A 162 5.68 14.22 -1.86
C LEU A 162 4.96 15.58 -1.88
N GLN A 163 4.66 16.14 -0.72
CA GLN A 163 3.99 17.45 -0.61
C GLN A 163 4.81 18.58 -1.24
N ALA A 164 6.13 18.54 -1.16
CA ALA A 164 7.00 19.49 -1.80
C ALA A 164 6.97 19.34 -3.33
N ALA A 165 7.05 18.11 -3.84
CA ALA A 165 7.02 17.83 -5.26
C ALA A 165 5.68 18.24 -5.91
N LEU A 166 4.55 18.05 -5.21
CA LEU A 166 3.23 18.46 -5.71
C LEU A 166 3.10 19.99 -5.95
N LYS A 167 3.97 20.81 -5.37
CA LYS A 167 3.93 22.27 -5.52
C LYS A 167 4.76 22.77 -6.69
N THR A 168 5.69 21.97 -7.22
CA THR A 168 6.74 22.42 -8.15
C THR A 168 6.54 21.96 -9.59
N HIS A 169 5.51 21.15 -9.90
CA HIS A 169 5.33 20.55 -11.23
C HIS A 169 6.63 19.94 -11.75
N PRO A 170 7.12 18.85 -11.17
CA PRO A 170 8.45 18.34 -11.41
C PRO A 170 8.64 17.87 -12.85
N THR A 171 9.83 18.06 -13.38
CA THR A 171 10.31 17.50 -14.64
C THR A 171 10.49 16.00 -14.54
N LEU A 172 10.65 15.30 -15.67
CA LEU A 172 10.92 13.86 -15.70
C LEU A 172 12.17 13.48 -14.87
N THR A 173 13.23 14.28 -14.98
CA THR A 173 14.48 14.05 -14.23
C THR A 173 14.28 14.21 -12.72
N GLU A 174 13.53 15.22 -12.29
CA GLU A 174 13.19 15.44 -10.89
C GLU A 174 12.28 14.33 -10.36
N ALA A 175 11.38 13.81 -11.20
CA ALA A 175 10.54 12.67 -10.86
C ALA A 175 11.37 11.38 -10.65
N ILE A 176 12.38 11.12 -11.50
CA ILE A 176 13.31 9.98 -11.29
C ILE A 176 14.06 10.15 -9.96
N ALA A 177 14.60 11.34 -9.70
CA ALA A 177 15.30 11.61 -8.44
C ALA A 177 14.39 11.49 -7.22
N PHE A 178 13.12 11.85 -7.34
CA PHE A 178 12.11 11.61 -6.30
C PHE A 178 11.89 10.11 -6.09
N LEU A 179 11.72 9.33 -7.15
CA LEU A 179 11.53 7.87 -7.07
C LEU A 179 12.75 7.16 -6.44
N ASP A 180 13.97 7.62 -6.71
CA ASP A 180 15.18 7.09 -6.06
C ASP A 180 15.16 7.30 -4.54
N ARG A 181 14.76 8.51 -4.09
CA ARG A 181 14.59 8.80 -2.66
C ARG A 181 13.48 7.96 -2.03
N VAL A 182 12.37 7.81 -2.72
CA VAL A 182 11.24 6.98 -2.32
C VAL A 182 11.67 5.53 -2.10
N LEU A 183 12.44 4.95 -3.01
CA LEU A 183 12.97 3.59 -2.89
C LEU A 183 13.97 3.45 -1.73
N GLY A 184 14.76 4.49 -1.46
CA GLY A 184 15.62 4.53 -0.27
C GLY A 184 14.81 4.49 1.03
N VAL A 185 13.71 5.22 1.09
CA VAL A 185 12.78 5.16 2.24
C VAL A 185 12.13 3.78 2.34
N SER A 186 11.68 3.18 1.24
CA SER A 186 11.10 1.83 1.24
C SER A 186 12.03 0.79 1.83
N SER A 187 13.31 0.82 1.44
CA SER A 187 14.34 -0.08 1.99
C SER A 187 14.52 0.12 3.50
N SER A 188 14.49 1.37 3.98
CA SER A 188 14.57 1.67 5.41
C SER A 188 13.34 1.17 6.18
N LEU A 189 12.14 1.33 5.62
CA LEU A 189 10.90 0.83 6.24
C LEU A 189 10.92 -0.69 6.39
N THR A 190 11.41 -1.41 5.39
CA THR A 190 11.57 -2.87 5.44
C THR A 190 12.58 -3.27 6.52
N GLY A 191 13.72 -2.60 6.59
CA GLY A 191 14.72 -2.83 7.65
C GLY A 191 14.16 -2.62 9.05
N PHE A 192 13.46 -1.52 9.29
CA PHE A 192 12.83 -1.25 10.60
C PHE A 192 11.74 -2.26 10.96
N ALA A 193 10.98 -2.75 9.99
CA ALA A 193 9.99 -3.79 10.23
C ALA A 193 10.66 -5.09 10.66
N MET A 194 11.76 -5.49 10.01
CA MET A 194 12.51 -6.70 10.34
C MET A 194 13.18 -6.62 11.71
N ASP A 195 13.76 -5.46 12.06
CA ASP A 195 14.44 -5.27 13.35
C ASP A 195 13.50 -5.27 14.55
N ASN A 196 12.25 -4.87 14.35
CA ASN A 196 11.23 -4.81 15.40
C ASN A 196 10.32 -6.04 15.46
N MET A 197 10.51 -7.02 14.58
CA MET A 197 9.82 -8.30 14.67
C MET A 197 10.50 -9.18 15.71
N THR A 198 9.80 -9.49 16.80
CA THR A 198 10.24 -10.55 17.73
C THR A 198 10.29 -11.86 16.97
N ARG A 199 11.44 -12.48 16.94
CA ARG A 199 11.62 -13.85 16.43
C ARG A 199 11.33 -14.79 17.60
N ASP A 200 10.07 -15.15 17.79
CA ASP A 200 9.67 -16.24 18.68
C ASP A 200 9.63 -17.55 17.89
#